data_33aff0bd73f6e07bd16990b2697a8d2d
#
_entry.id   33aff0bd73f6e07bd16990b2697a8d2d
#
_cell.length_a   1.000
_cell.length_b   1.000
_cell.length_c   1.000
_cell.angle_alpha   90.00
_cell.angle_beta   90.00
_cell.angle_gamma   90.00
#
_symmetry.space_group_name_H-M   'P 1'
#
loop_
_entity.id
_entity.type
_entity.pdbx_description
1 polymer ?
#
loop_
_entity_poly.entity_id
_entity_poly.type
_entity_poly.pdbx_seq_one_letter_code
_entity_poly.pdbx_strand_id
1 'polypeptide(L)'
;MKFSKANFNIIIAGILSTIIAIGFGRFIYTPILPNMQNDLNLNSTTMGMISSFNYFGYLIGSIIPIIWKYSDFRKMIIFSSIISALTICLMGCTTDLRIFCTLRFICGISSAVSFVYTISLMFNFFKESLNKTLQLYHFCGIGLGIVVGTTVVW
;
A
#
# COMPACT_ATOMS: atom_id res chain seq x y z
N MET A 1 -11.94 -23.43 -19.05
CA MET A 1 -12.31 -22.71 -17.83
C MET A 1 -12.84 -21.33 -18.22
N LYS A 2 -14.17 -21.08 -18.18
CA LYS A 2 -14.71 -19.77 -18.54
C LYS A 2 -14.48 -18.83 -17.34
N PHE A 3 -13.47 -17.96 -17.43
CA PHE A 3 -13.38 -16.83 -16.53
C PHE A 3 -14.61 -15.93 -16.75
N SER A 4 -15.45 -15.78 -15.74
CA SER A 4 -16.50 -14.78 -15.79
C SER A 4 -15.85 -13.39 -15.84
N LYS A 5 -16.41 -12.46 -16.63
CA LYS A 5 -15.96 -11.07 -16.66
C LYS A 5 -15.90 -10.45 -15.24
N ALA A 6 -16.83 -10.86 -14.37
CA ALA A 6 -16.84 -10.41 -12.97
C ALA A 6 -15.60 -10.87 -12.20
N ASN A 7 -15.18 -12.13 -12.35
CA ASN A 7 -13.98 -12.66 -11.69
C ASN A 7 -12.72 -11.90 -12.13
N PHE A 8 -12.60 -11.64 -13.44
CA PHE A 8 -11.48 -10.91 -14.01
C PHE A 8 -11.39 -9.48 -13.46
N ASN A 9 -12.50 -8.75 -13.43
CA ASN A 9 -12.53 -7.39 -12.90
C ASN A 9 -12.15 -7.32 -11.42
N ILE A 10 -12.55 -8.29 -10.61
CA ILE A 10 -12.20 -8.33 -9.19
C ILE A 10 -10.72 -8.64 -8.99
N ILE A 11 -10.15 -9.56 -9.77
CA ILE A 11 -8.71 -9.84 -9.72
C ILE A 11 -7.91 -8.59 -10.07
N ILE A 12 -8.26 -7.89 -11.16
CA ILE A 12 -7.59 -6.64 -11.54
C ILE A 12 -7.72 -5.59 -10.44
N ALA A 13 -8.91 -5.41 -9.89
CA ALA A 13 -9.11 -4.47 -8.78
C ALA A 13 -8.25 -4.82 -7.56
N GLY A 14 -8.13 -6.11 -7.23
CA GLY A 14 -7.24 -6.58 -6.17
C GLY A 14 -5.76 -6.32 -6.47
N ILE A 15 -5.30 -6.56 -7.69
CA ILE A 15 -3.93 -6.26 -8.12
C ILE A 15 -3.66 -4.75 -8.02
N LEU A 16 -4.53 -3.91 -8.58
CA LEU A 16 -4.37 -2.44 -8.55
C LEU A 16 -4.36 -1.91 -7.10
N SER A 17 -5.26 -2.40 -6.26
CA SER A 17 -5.28 -2.03 -4.84
C SER A 17 -3.97 -2.41 -4.15
N THR A 18 -3.42 -3.58 -4.43
CA THR A 18 -2.15 -4.04 -3.85
C THR A 18 -0.95 -3.26 -4.38
N ILE A 19 -0.95 -2.86 -5.65
CA ILE A 19 0.05 -1.94 -6.22
C ILE A 19 0.07 -0.63 -5.42
N ILE A 20 -1.10 -0.03 -5.18
CA ILE A 20 -1.21 1.24 -4.46
C ILE A 20 -0.81 1.05 -3.00
N ALA A 21 -1.36 0.06 -2.31
CA ALA A 21 -1.17 -0.13 -0.88
C ALA A 21 0.28 -0.51 -0.53
N ILE A 22 0.84 -1.49 -1.21
CA ILE A 22 2.16 -2.05 -0.89
C ILE A 22 3.24 -1.48 -1.82
N GLY A 23 3.01 -1.47 -3.13
CA GLY A 23 3.98 -0.96 -4.09
C GLY A 23 4.33 0.50 -3.82
N PHE A 24 3.34 1.38 -3.89
CA PHE A 24 3.57 2.80 -3.64
C PHE A 24 3.56 3.17 -2.15
N GLY A 25 2.60 2.70 -1.38
CA GLY A 25 2.48 3.09 0.03
C GLY A 25 3.66 2.69 0.91
N ARG A 26 4.31 1.59 0.58
CA ARG A 26 5.40 1.05 1.38
C ARG A 26 6.76 1.09 0.67
N PHE A 27 6.84 0.59 -0.56
CA PHE A 27 8.13 0.33 -1.22
C PHE A 27 8.65 1.46 -2.11
N ILE A 28 7.83 2.40 -2.57
CA ILE A 28 8.30 3.50 -3.43
C ILE A 28 9.37 4.38 -2.76
N TYR A 29 9.39 4.43 -1.44
CA TYR A 29 10.38 5.20 -0.70
C TYR A 29 11.80 4.66 -0.88
N THR A 30 11.96 3.35 -1.02
CA THR A 30 13.29 2.73 -1.14
C THR A 30 14.08 3.23 -2.34
N PRO A 31 13.56 3.27 -3.57
CA PRO A 31 14.29 3.83 -4.71
C PRO A 31 14.47 5.36 -4.65
N ILE A 32 13.63 6.08 -3.89
CA ILE A 32 13.76 7.54 -3.71
C ILE A 32 14.86 7.91 -2.71
N LEU A 33 15.20 7.01 -1.78
CA LEU A 33 16.15 7.24 -0.69
C LEU A 33 17.48 7.86 -1.12
N PRO A 34 18.20 7.35 -2.15
CA PRO A 34 19.48 7.91 -2.55
C PRO A 34 19.37 9.37 -3.01
N ASN A 35 18.33 9.71 -3.76
CA ASN A 35 18.10 11.08 -4.23
C ASN A 35 17.78 12.01 -3.04
N MET A 36 16.91 11.58 -2.13
CA MET A 36 16.62 12.35 -0.91
C MET A 36 17.86 12.56 -0.04
N GLN A 37 18.73 11.57 0.06
CA GLN A 37 19.96 11.68 0.83
C GLN A 37 20.85 12.80 0.29
N ASN A 38 21.01 12.87 -1.03
CA ASN A 38 21.84 13.87 -1.68
C ASN A 38 21.20 15.26 -1.65
N ASP A 39 19.91 15.36 -1.98
CA ASP A 39 19.22 16.66 -2.13
C ASP A 39 18.96 17.35 -0.79
N LEU A 40 18.67 16.58 0.26
CA LEU A 40 18.33 17.10 1.59
C LEU A 40 19.47 16.96 2.60
N ASN A 41 20.66 16.47 2.18
CA ASN A 41 21.81 16.21 3.03
C ASN A 41 21.48 15.39 4.28
N LEU A 42 20.60 14.37 4.15
CA LEU A 42 20.17 13.53 5.24
C LEU A 42 21.17 12.43 5.52
N ASN A 43 21.40 12.14 6.81
CA ASN A 43 22.19 10.98 7.20
C ASN A 43 21.36 9.68 7.15
N SER A 44 22.03 8.53 7.06
CA SER A 44 21.39 7.22 6.97
C SER A 44 20.50 6.91 8.18
N THR A 45 20.84 7.42 9.36
CA THR A 45 20.04 7.26 10.59
C THR A 45 18.68 7.95 10.45
N THR A 46 18.66 9.19 9.95
CA THR A 46 17.43 9.94 9.71
C THR A 46 16.53 9.25 8.70
N MET A 47 17.10 8.70 7.63
CA MET A 47 16.34 7.98 6.61
C MET A 47 15.77 6.67 7.15
N GLY A 48 16.54 5.95 7.97
CA GLY A 48 16.04 4.78 8.70
C GLY A 48 14.90 5.12 9.65
N MET A 49 14.99 6.28 10.33
CA MET A 49 13.93 6.77 11.21
C MET A 49 12.63 7.04 10.44
N ILE A 50 12.71 7.75 9.30
CA ILE A 50 11.52 8.01 8.44
C ILE A 50 10.87 6.69 8.00
N SER A 51 11.67 5.68 7.61
CA SER A 51 11.18 4.35 7.24
C SER A 51 10.50 3.64 8.41
N SER A 52 11.07 3.75 9.61
CA SER A 52 10.55 3.13 10.83
C SER A 52 9.15 3.65 11.18
N PHE A 53 8.89 4.94 10.99
CA PHE A 53 7.55 5.51 11.18
C PHE A 53 6.51 4.88 10.25
N ASN A 54 6.87 4.58 8.99
CA ASN A 54 5.97 3.89 8.08
C ASN A 54 5.67 2.46 8.55
N TYR A 55 6.69 1.72 8.99
CA TYR A 55 6.51 0.35 9.50
C TYR A 55 5.67 0.33 10.78
N PHE A 56 5.90 1.27 11.68
CA PHE A 56 5.11 1.40 12.90
C PHE A 56 3.64 1.75 12.60
N GLY A 57 3.42 2.68 11.67
CA GLY A 57 2.07 2.96 11.16
C GLY A 57 1.41 1.73 10.54
N TYR A 58 2.15 0.95 9.74
CA TYR A 58 1.66 -0.28 9.13
C TYR A 58 1.25 -1.32 10.19
N LEU A 59 2.03 -1.47 11.25
CA LEU A 59 1.69 -2.37 12.36
C LEU A 59 0.35 -1.98 13.00
N ILE A 60 0.16 -0.71 13.34
CA ILE A 60 -1.10 -0.21 13.91
C ILE A 60 -2.24 -0.37 12.90
N GLY A 61 -2.03 0.01 11.65
CA GLY A 61 -3.03 -0.08 10.59
C GLY A 61 -3.51 -1.50 10.32
N SER A 62 -2.66 -2.52 10.50
CA SER A 62 -3.03 -3.92 10.32
C SER A 62 -3.97 -4.44 11.42
N ILE A 63 -3.96 -3.82 12.59
CA ILE A 63 -4.81 -4.18 13.73
C ILE A 63 -6.22 -3.58 13.59
N ILE A 64 -6.35 -2.42 12.95
CA ILE A 64 -7.63 -1.70 12.80
C ILE A 64 -8.74 -2.58 12.21
N PRO A 65 -8.54 -3.32 11.10
CA PRO A 65 -9.58 -4.18 10.53
C PRO A 65 -10.00 -5.36 11.44
N ILE A 66 -9.15 -5.75 12.37
CA ILE A 66 -9.44 -6.84 13.34
C ILE A 66 -10.41 -6.32 14.39
N ILE A 67 -10.17 -5.10 14.90
CA ILE A 67 -10.99 -4.48 15.96
C ILE A 67 -12.28 -3.92 15.34
N TRP A 68 -12.17 -3.25 14.22
CA TRP A 68 -13.27 -2.57 13.55
C TRP A 68 -13.72 -3.36 12.33
N LYS A 69 -14.62 -4.31 12.57
CA LYS A 69 -15.23 -5.14 11.51
C LYS A 69 -16.19 -4.30 10.65
N TYR A 70 -15.65 -3.51 9.73
CA TYR A 70 -16.47 -2.76 8.80
C TYR A 70 -16.96 -3.68 7.68
N SER A 71 -18.28 -3.63 7.38
CA SER A 71 -18.91 -4.54 6.40
C SER A 71 -18.67 -4.16 4.94
N ASP A 72 -18.36 -2.89 4.65
CA ASP A 72 -18.16 -2.40 3.29
C ASP A 72 -16.66 -2.32 2.93
N PHE A 73 -16.08 -3.45 2.57
CA PHE A 73 -14.65 -3.56 2.22
C PHE A 73 -14.24 -2.60 1.11
N ARG A 74 -15.12 -2.35 0.10
CA ARG A 74 -14.80 -1.46 -1.02
C ARG A 74 -14.55 -0.03 -0.58
N LYS A 75 -15.43 0.51 0.25
CA LYS A 75 -15.28 1.89 0.76
C LYS A 75 -14.00 2.04 1.55
N MET A 76 -13.66 1.06 2.39
CA MET A 76 -12.43 1.10 3.19
C MET A 76 -11.18 1.04 2.31
N ILE A 77 -11.17 0.18 1.27
CA ILE A 77 -10.06 0.09 0.32
C ILE A 77 -9.89 1.42 -0.42
N ILE A 78 -10.96 1.99 -0.95
CA ILE A 78 -10.89 3.26 -1.70
C ILE A 78 -10.44 4.40 -0.79
N PHE A 79 -11.05 4.56 0.37
CA PHE A 79 -10.73 5.63 1.31
C PHE A 79 -9.27 5.57 1.79
N SER A 80 -8.82 4.40 2.20
CA SER A 80 -7.43 4.21 2.65
C SER A 80 -6.42 4.37 1.50
N SER A 81 -6.76 3.95 0.27
CA SER A 81 -5.91 4.16 -0.90
C SER A 81 -5.78 5.65 -1.26
N ILE A 82 -6.87 6.42 -1.14
CA ILE A 82 -6.85 7.88 -1.35
C ILE A 82 -5.94 8.55 -0.31
N ILE A 83 -6.07 8.19 0.97
CA ILE A 83 -5.20 8.74 2.03
C ILE A 83 -3.73 8.40 1.75
N SER A 84 -3.43 7.16 1.36
CA SER A 84 -2.08 6.75 1.02
C SER A 84 -1.50 7.57 -0.15
N ALA A 85 -2.28 7.78 -1.21
CA ALA A 85 -1.87 8.59 -2.35
C ALA A 85 -1.64 10.06 -1.96
N LEU A 86 -2.56 10.66 -1.19
CA LEU A 86 -2.44 12.04 -0.71
C LEU A 86 -1.20 12.23 0.16
N THR A 87 -0.91 11.31 1.07
CA THR A 87 0.28 11.42 1.92
C THR A 87 1.57 11.34 1.12
N ILE A 88 1.63 10.51 0.08
CA ILE A 88 2.78 10.43 -0.83
C ILE A 88 2.94 11.75 -1.60
N CYS A 89 1.86 12.30 -2.15
CA CYS A 89 1.89 13.58 -2.85
C CYS A 89 2.35 14.74 -1.93
N LEU A 90 1.84 14.80 -0.69
CA LEU A 90 2.22 15.82 0.27
C LEU A 90 3.69 15.73 0.69
N MET A 91 4.29 14.55 0.67
CA MET A 91 5.73 14.41 0.91
C MET A 91 6.57 15.14 -0.12
N GLY A 92 6.13 15.23 -1.38
CA GLY A 92 6.82 16.00 -2.41
C GLY A 92 6.74 17.53 -2.21
N CYS A 93 5.88 18.01 -1.33
CA CYS A 93 5.66 19.43 -1.07
C CYS A 93 6.38 19.95 0.18
N THR A 94 7.15 19.12 0.89
CA THR A 94 7.78 19.50 2.15
C THR A 94 9.23 18.99 2.24
N THR A 95 10.04 19.71 3.00
CA THR A 95 11.40 19.28 3.37
C THR A 95 11.58 19.10 4.88
N ASP A 96 10.50 19.34 5.66
CA ASP A 96 10.53 19.21 7.12
C ASP A 96 10.47 17.73 7.53
N LEU A 97 11.49 17.30 8.27
CA LEU A 97 11.62 15.92 8.76
C LEU A 97 10.46 15.47 9.63
N ARG A 98 9.88 16.35 10.45
CA ARG A 98 8.75 16.01 11.32
C ARG A 98 7.51 15.70 10.50
N ILE A 99 7.29 16.51 9.47
CA ILE A 99 6.18 16.32 8.52
C ILE A 99 6.39 15.01 7.75
N PHE A 100 7.62 14.71 7.28
CA PHE A 100 7.95 13.44 6.64
C PHE A 100 7.60 12.23 7.52
N CYS A 101 8.03 12.24 8.77
CA CYS A 101 7.74 11.15 9.70
C CYS A 101 6.22 10.97 9.91
N THR A 102 5.49 12.07 10.08
CA THR A 102 4.03 12.05 10.26
C THR A 102 3.31 11.52 9.02
N LEU A 103 3.67 12.00 7.82
CA LEU A 103 3.10 11.54 6.57
C LEU A 103 3.40 10.06 6.32
N ARG A 104 4.62 9.61 6.62
CA ARG A 104 5.00 8.20 6.55
C ARG A 104 4.22 7.32 7.51
N PHE A 105 3.98 7.79 8.71
CA PHE A 105 3.17 7.08 9.70
C PHE A 105 1.73 6.91 9.22
N ILE A 106 1.09 8.00 8.73
CA ILE A 106 -0.27 7.96 8.18
C ILE A 106 -0.35 7.08 6.93
N CYS A 107 0.65 7.18 6.04
CA CYS A 107 0.78 6.34 4.86
C CYS A 107 0.88 4.85 5.25
N GLY A 108 1.65 4.53 6.29
CA GLY A 108 1.75 3.18 6.82
C GLY A 108 0.42 2.62 7.29
N ILE A 109 -0.32 3.40 8.10
CA ILE A 109 -1.66 3.00 8.58
C ILE A 109 -2.59 2.74 7.39
N SER A 110 -2.71 3.70 6.48
CA SER A 110 -3.65 3.62 5.36
C SER A 110 -3.30 2.48 4.39
N SER A 111 -2.03 2.24 4.11
CA SER A 111 -1.59 1.14 3.25
C SER A 111 -1.90 -0.22 3.88
N ALA A 112 -1.70 -0.39 5.19
CA ALA A 112 -2.05 -1.61 5.90
C ALA A 112 -3.55 -1.89 5.87
N VAL A 113 -4.37 -0.88 6.17
CA VAL A 113 -5.83 -0.99 6.13
C VAL A 113 -6.29 -1.40 4.72
N SER A 114 -5.81 -0.72 3.66
CA SER A 114 -6.14 -1.06 2.28
C SER A 114 -5.76 -2.50 1.94
N PHE A 115 -4.57 -2.93 2.33
CA PHE A 115 -4.06 -4.26 2.02
C PHE A 115 -4.87 -5.37 2.73
N VAL A 116 -5.14 -5.23 4.03
CA VAL A 116 -5.90 -6.22 4.81
C VAL A 116 -7.33 -6.36 4.29
N TYR A 117 -8.00 -5.23 3.97
CA TYR A 117 -9.34 -5.29 3.38
C TYR A 117 -9.32 -5.85 1.95
N THR A 118 -8.26 -5.62 1.17
CA THR A 118 -8.10 -6.24 -0.16
C THR A 118 -7.98 -7.76 -0.05
N ILE A 119 -7.13 -8.25 0.86
CA ILE A 119 -7.02 -9.69 1.13
C ILE A 119 -8.39 -10.25 1.54
N SER A 120 -9.05 -9.61 2.49
CA SER A 120 -10.36 -10.05 2.99
C SER A 120 -11.41 -10.10 1.88
N LEU A 121 -11.42 -9.10 0.98
CA LEU A 121 -12.31 -9.06 -0.17
C LEU A 121 -12.05 -10.22 -1.13
N MET A 122 -10.77 -10.46 -1.47
CA MET A 122 -10.38 -11.52 -2.40
C MET A 122 -10.72 -12.90 -1.85
N PHE A 123 -10.39 -13.14 -0.58
CA PHE A 123 -10.69 -14.42 0.07
C PHE A 123 -12.20 -14.65 0.23
N ASN A 124 -12.97 -13.63 0.58
CA ASN A 124 -14.41 -13.74 0.73
C ASN A 124 -15.11 -13.98 -0.61
N PHE A 125 -14.69 -13.26 -1.66
CA PHE A 125 -15.28 -13.39 -2.99
C PHE A 125 -15.01 -14.76 -3.63
N PHE A 126 -13.80 -15.29 -3.49
CA PHE A 126 -13.41 -16.58 -4.06
C PHE A 126 -13.53 -17.75 -3.09
N LYS A 127 -14.21 -17.58 -1.94
CA LYS A 127 -14.35 -18.62 -0.91
C LYS A 127 -14.92 -19.92 -1.45
N GLU A 128 -15.93 -19.83 -2.30
CA GLU A 128 -16.64 -21.00 -2.89
C GLU A 128 -16.08 -21.41 -4.26
N SER A 129 -15.02 -20.77 -4.72
CA SER A 129 -14.40 -21.10 -5.99
C SER A 129 -13.66 -22.42 -5.90
N LEU A 130 -13.84 -23.31 -6.92
CA LEU A 130 -13.08 -24.55 -7.08
C LEU A 130 -11.57 -24.28 -7.25
N ASN A 131 -11.20 -23.11 -7.74
CA ASN A 131 -9.81 -22.72 -7.95
C ASN A 131 -9.36 -21.71 -6.89
N LYS A 132 -8.79 -22.22 -5.81
CA LYS A 132 -8.26 -21.42 -4.70
C LYS A 132 -7.10 -20.48 -5.10
N THR A 133 -6.42 -20.75 -6.20
CA THR A 133 -5.33 -19.92 -6.72
C THR A 133 -5.83 -18.51 -7.10
N LEU A 134 -7.12 -18.36 -7.46
CA LEU A 134 -7.70 -17.04 -7.78
C LEU A 134 -7.57 -16.04 -6.62
N GLN A 135 -7.61 -16.54 -5.39
CA GLN A 135 -7.45 -15.71 -4.18
C GLN A 135 -6.06 -15.08 -4.08
N LEU A 136 -5.06 -15.69 -4.70
CA LEU A 136 -3.65 -15.30 -4.56
C LEU A 136 -3.16 -14.35 -5.66
N TYR A 137 -3.88 -14.22 -6.78
CA TYR A 137 -3.42 -13.37 -7.89
C TYR A 137 -3.18 -11.90 -7.54
N HIS A 138 -3.89 -11.37 -6.53
CA HIS A 138 -3.68 -9.99 -6.12
C HIS A 138 -2.26 -9.73 -5.57
N PHE A 139 -1.56 -10.76 -5.05
CA PHE A 139 -0.17 -10.62 -4.59
C PHE A 139 0.81 -10.28 -5.71
N CYS A 140 0.48 -10.58 -6.97
CA CYS A 140 1.28 -10.12 -8.12
C CYS A 140 1.39 -8.59 -8.16
N GLY A 141 0.41 -7.88 -7.58
CA GLY A 141 0.45 -6.42 -7.44
C GLY A 141 1.63 -5.91 -6.62
N ILE A 142 2.16 -6.69 -5.68
CA ILE A 142 3.35 -6.31 -4.90
C ILE A 142 4.56 -6.15 -5.83
N GLY A 143 4.86 -7.20 -6.61
CA GLY A 143 5.98 -7.18 -7.55
C GLY A 143 5.82 -6.12 -8.64
N LEU A 144 4.62 -6.03 -9.23
CA LEU A 144 4.31 -5.00 -10.23
C LEU A 144 4.47 -3.58 -9.66
N GLY A 145 4.01 -3.35 -8.42
CA GLY A 145 4.13 -2.05 -7.76
C GLY A 145 5.57 -1.66 -7.50
N ILE A 146 6.44 -2.61 -7.12
CA ILE A 146 7.87 -2.35 -6.94
C ILE A 146 8.53 -2.02 -8.29
N VAL A 147 8.26 -2.82 -9.33
CA VAL A 147 8.81 -2.58 -10.68
C VAL A 147 8.39 -1.21 -11.21
N VAL A 148 7.09 -0.88 -11.17
CA VAL A 148 6.60 0.42 -11.61
C VAL A 148 7.19 1.56 -10.76
N GLY A 149 7.25 1.39 -9.45
CA GLY A 149 7.83 2.40 -8.55
C GLY A 149 9.31 2.67 -8.83
N THR A 150 10.10 1.62 -9.09
CA THR A 150 11.53 1.78 -9.45
C THR A 150 11.71 2.43 -10.81
N THR A 151 10.93 2.05 -11.82
CA THR A 151 11.05 2.63 -13.18
C THR A 151 10.59 4.08 -13.27
N VAL A 152 9.73 4.54 -12.38
CA VAL A 152 9.28 5.95 -12.33
C VAL A 152 10.31 6.85 -11.65
N VAL A 153 11.11 6.32 -10.73
CA VAL A 153 12.10 7.09 -9.95
C VAL A 153 13.43 7.21 -10.70
N TRP A 154 13.75 6.27 -11.58
CA TRP A 154 14.95 6.29 -12.45
C TRP A 154 14.65 6.93 -13.79
#